data_f249bbc75d0f7a66a6edc44a8490251e
#
_entry.id   f249bbc75d0f7a66a6edc44a8490251e
#
_cell.length_a   1.000
_cell.length_b   1.000
_cell.length_c   1.000
_cell.angle_alpha   90.00
_cell.angle_beta   90.00
_cell.angle_gamma   90.00
#
_symmetry.space_group_name_H-M   'P 1'
#
loop_
_entity.id
_entity.type
_entity.pdbx_description
1 polymer ?
#
loop_
_entity_poly.entity_id
_entity_poly.type
_entity_poly.pdbx_seq_one_letter_code
_entity_poly.pdbx_strand_id
1 'polypeptide(L)'
;MGTKRKSINKTGQPGYRLFKVLLILLSLVLVVILMITGTKINRESYRYYSKPNELLWTIRNGNYPDALTSMYDNIAQGETPEKNAEYAAPYAILEYYEATSLLKAYTNADSGADPVRGAELASAAERCKADMEDARSRMGDLDFFAAEIDAIFNDP
;
A
#
# COMPACT_ATOMS: atom_id res chain seq x y z
N MET A 1 -61.03 -54.95 -1.87
CA MET A 1 -59.62 -55.33 -2.06
C MET A 1 -58.70 -54.10 -1.83
N GLY A 2 -58.10 -54.00 -0.66
CA GLY A 2 -57.24 -52.88 -0.29
C GLY A 2 -55.79 -53.28 -0.50
N THR A 3 -55.13 -52.72 -1.50
CA THR A 3 -53.68 -52.82 -1.72
C THR A 3 -52.89 -52.04 -0.70
N LYS A 4 -52.31 -52.74 0.29
CA LYS A 4 -51.34 -52.16 1.24
C LYS A 4 -50.07 -51.76 0.46
N ARG A 5 -49.87 -50.46 0.22
CA ARG A 5 -48.56 -49.91 -0.21
C ARG A 5 -47.53 -50.17 0.88
N LYS A 6 -46.59 -51.08 0.62
CA LYS A 6 -45.41 -51.31 1.45
C LYS A 6 -44.54 -50.03 1.39
N SER A 7 -44.49 -49.27 2.47
CA SER A 7 -43.52 -48.22 2.68
C SER A 7 -42.13 -48.85 2.73
N ILE A 8 -41.35 -48.65 1.70
CA ILE A 8 -39.95 -49.11 1.64
C ILE A 8 -39.13 -48.14 2.52
N ASN A 9 -38.83 -48.60 3.73
CA ASN A 9 -37.95 -47.89 4.65
C ASN A 9 -36.49 -47.92 4.11
N LYS A 10 -36.13 -46.97 3.28
CA LYS A 10 -34.81 -46.86 2.64
C LYS A 10 -33.68 -46.52 3.63
N THR A 11 -33.96 -46.20 4.89
CA THR A 11 -33.00 -45.75 5.91
C THR A 11 -32.09 -46.86 6.46
N GLY A 12 -32.33 -48.11 6.13
CA GLY A 12 -31.55 -49.27 6.62
C GLY A 12 -30.55 -49.88 5.63
N GLN A 13 -30.48 -49.39 4.39
CA GLN A 13 -29.55 -49.93 3.41
C GLN A 13 -28.11 -49.43 3.67
N PRO A 14 -27.09 -50.31 3.66
CA PRO A 14 -25.70 -49.95 3.93
C PRO A 14 -25.20 -48.83 2.98
N GLY A 15 -25.66 -48.78 1.73
CA GLY A 15 -25.34 -47.74 0.78
C GLY A 15 -25.84 -46.32 1.17
N TYR A 16 -26.99 -46.25 1.88
CA TYR A 16 -27.52 -44.96 2.34
C TYR A 16 -26.70 -44.37 3.49
N ARG A 17 -26.19 -45.22 4.38
CA ARG A 17 -25.28 -44.80 5.46
C ARG A 17 -23.96 -44.29 4.91
N LEU A 18 -23.41 -45.01 3.94
CA LEU A 18 -22.14 -44.61 3.28
C LEU A 18 -22.31 -43.31 2.49
N PHE A 19 -23.43 -43.12 1.82
CA PHE A 19 -23.77 -41.87 1.12
C PHE A 19 -23.90 -40.70 2.09
N LYS A 20 -24.53 -40.86 3.25
CA LYS A 20 -24.60 -39.81 4.29
C LYS A 20 -23.22 -39.41 4.81
N VAL A 21 -22.37 -40.39 5.11
CA VAL A 21 -21.00 -40.12 5.58
C VAL A 21 -20.19 -39.37 4.52
N LEU A 22 -20.31 -39.81 3.26
CA LEU A 22 -19.63 -39.12 2.14
C LEU A 22 -20.11 -37.68 1.98
N LEU A 23 -21.39 -37.41 2.12
CA LEU A 23 -22.00 -36.09 2.02
C LEU A 23 -21.55 -35.15 3.15
N ILE A 24 -21.42 -35.71 4.38
CA ILE A 24 -20.89 -34.96 5.54
C ILE A 24 -19.42 -34.64 5.32
N LEU A 25 -18.61 -35.60 4.86
CA LEU A 25 -17.18 -35.36 4.54
C LEU A 25 -17.01 -34.29 3.46
N LEU A 26 -17.79 -34.38 2.39
CA LEU A 26 -17.77 -33.42 1.29
C LEU A 26 -18.14 -31.99 1.77
N SER A 27 -19.17 -31.89 2.63
CA SER A 27 -19.57 -30.61 3.20
C SER A 27 -18.49 -30.00 4.10
N LEU A 28 -17.80 -30.85 4.86
CA LEU A 28 -16.70 -30.42 5.75
C LEU A 28 -15.50 -29.91 4.95
N VAL A 29 -15.13 -30.61 3.87
CA VAL A 29 -14.09 -30.18 2.93
C VAL A 29 -14.47 -28.85 2.28
N LEU A 30 -15.72 -28.69 1.86
CA LEU A 30 -16.20 -27.44 1.27
C LEU A 30 -16.11 -26.27 2.24
N VAL A 31 -16.49 -26.46 3.51
CA VAL A 31 -16.38 -25.44 4.56
C VAL A 31 -14.91 -25.03 4.79
N VAL A 32 -14.00 -26.00 4.81
CA VAL A 32 -12.55 -25.73 4.96
C VAL A 32 -12.03 -24.92 3.77
N ILE A 33 -12.41 -25.28 2.54
CA ILE A 33 -12.03 -24.54 1.33
C ILE A 33 -12.57 -23.11 1.40
N LEU A 34 -13.84 -22.92 1.78
CA LEU A 34 -14.45 -21.60 1.92
C LEU A 34 -13.76 -20.75 3.00
N MET A 35 -13.37 -21.36 4.12
CA MET A 35 -12.60 -20.65 5.17
C MET A 35 -11.24 -20.18 4.64
N ILE A 36 -10.48 -21.07 3.98
CA ILE A 36 -9.16 -20.73 3.43
C ILE A 36 -9.29 -19.65 2.35
N THR A 37 -10.27 -19.80 1.46
CA THR A 37 -10.50 -18.82 0.37
C THR A 37 -10.97 -17.48 0.94
N GLY A 38 -11.89 -17.50 1.91
CA GLY A 38 -12.40 -16.28 2.57
C GLY A 38 -11.31 -15.52 3.32
N THR A 39 -10.43 -16.22 4.04
CA THR A 39 -9.30 -15.58 4.73
C THR A 39 -8.27 -15.00 3.74
N LYS A 40 -8.03 -15.68 2.62
CA LYS A 40 -7.12 -15.20 1.58
C LYS A 40 -7.67 -13.94 0.90
N ILE A 41 -8.94 -13.95 0.50
CA ILE A 41 -9.63 -12.79 -0.11
C ILE A 41 -9.66 -11.61 0.87
N ASN A 42 -9.97 -11.84 2.14
CA ASN A 42 -10.01 -10.78 3.14
C ASN A 42 -8.62 -10.17 3.37
N ARG A 43 -7.56 -10.99 3.38
CA ARG A 43 -6.19 -10.52 3.53
C ARG A 43 -5.72 -9.72 2.31
N GLU A 44 -6.06 -10.16 1.09
CA GLU A 44 -5.74 -9.45 -0.15
C GLU A 44 -6.54 -8.13 -0.25
N SER A 45 -7.83 -8.13 0.12
CA SER A 45 -8.65 -6.92 0.19
C SER A 45 -8.14 -5.93 1.22
N TYR A 46 -7.77 -6.40 2.42
CA TYR A 46 -7.18 -5.54 3.44
C TYR A 46 -5.86 -4.91 2.96
N ARG A 47 -5.02 -5.67 2.29
CA ARG A 47 -3.77 -5.19 1.70
C ARG A 47 -4.01 -4.15 0.60
N TYR A 48 -5.04 -4.35 -0.22
CA TYR A 48 -5.42 -3.42 -1.29
C TYR A 48 -5.96 -2.09 -0.78
N TYR A 49 -6.75 -2.12 0.31
CA TYR A 49 -7.34 -0.94 0.96
C TYR A 49 -6.53 -0.45 2.18
N SER A 50 -5.28 -0.91 2.34
CA SER A 50 -4.44 -0.38 3.41
C SER A 50 -4.03 1.06 3.11
N LYS A 51 -3.92 1.90 4.15
CA LYS A 51 -3.48 3.30 4.03
C LYS A 51 -2.17 3.46 3.21
N PRO A 52 -1.12 2.61 3.37
CA PRO A 52 0.08 2.68 2.54
C PRO A 52 -0.19 2.49 1.04
N ASN A 53 -1.08 1.59 0.67
CA ASN A 53 -1.45 1.37 -0.73
C ASN A 53 -2.28 2.51 -1.31
N GLU A 54 -3.17 3.11 -0.52
CA GLU A 54 -3.91 4.31 -0.91
C GLU A 54 -2.96 5.47 -1.17
N LEU A 55 -1.96 5.65 -0.30
CA LEU A 55 -0.93 6.65 -0.47
C LEU A 55 -0.11 6.40 -1.75
N LEU A 56 0.34 5.16 -1.97
CA LEU A 56 1.07 4.79 -3.18
C LEU A 56 0.22 4.95 -4.45
N TRP A 57 -1.09 4.70 -4.37
CA TRP A 57 -2.00 4.94 -5.48
C TRP A 57 -2.09 6.45 -5.82
N THR A 58 -2.16 7.32 -4.82
CA THR A 58 -2.17 8.79 -4.98
C THR A 58 -0.87 9.27 -5.64
N ILE A 59 0.28 8.73 -5.22
CA ILE A 59 1.60 8.99 -5.82
C ILE A 59 1.61 8.56 -7.29
N ARG A 60 1.15 7.35 -7.60
CA ARG A 60 1.09 6.82 -8.99
C ARG A 60 0.21 7.62 -9.92
N ASN A 61 -0.77 8.34 -9.40
CA ASN A 61 -1.60 9.25 -10.18
C ASN A 61 -0.96 10.65 -10.33
N GLY A 62 0.27 10.85 -9.89
CA GLY A 62 0.99 12.12 -9.99
C GLY A 62 0.50 13.20 -9.02
N ASN A 63 -0.36 12.85 -8.06
CA ASN A 63 -0.90 13.81 -7.10
C ASN A 63 0.00 13.88 -5.83
N TYR A 64 1.25 14.30 -6.03
CA TYR A 64 2.26 14.38 -4.97
C TYR A 64 1.88 15.34 -3.83
N PRO A 65 1.28 16.54 -4.08
CA PRO A 65 0.92 17.46 -2.98
C PRO A 65 -0.10 16.86 -2.00
N ASP A 66 -1.15 16.20 -2.52
CA ASP A 66 -2.16 15.56 -1.66
C ASP A 66 -1.57 14.34 -0.94
N ALA A 67 -0.72 13.58 -1.62
CA ALA A 67 -0.02 12.46 -1.00
C ALA A 67 0.91 12.93 0.12
N LEU A 68 1.64 14.04 -0.06
CA LEU A 68 2.51 14.63 0.97
C LEU A 68 1.69 15.09 2.19
N THR A 69 0.56 15.72 1.96
CA THR A 69 -0.37 16.10 3.05
C THR A 69 -0.84 14.86 3.81
N SER A 70 -1.25 13.81 3.09
CA SER A 70 -1.68 12.55 3.70
C SER A 70 -0.56 11.84 4.47
N MET A 71 0.69 11.94 4.02
CA MET A 71 1.85 11.43 4.74
C MET A 71 2.00 12.12 6.10
N TYR A 72 1.95 13.45 6.14
CA TYR A 72 2.07 14.19 7.40
C TYR A 72 0.90 13.90 8.36
N ASP A 73 -0.32 13.78 7.84
CA ASP A 73 -1.48 13.38 8.65
C ASP A 73 -1.31 11.98 9.24
N ASN A 74 -0.78 11.05 8.47
CA ASN A 74 -0.48 9.70 8.93
C ASN A 74 0.61 9.69 10.01
N ILE A 75 1.69 10.45 9.83
CA ILE A 75 2.76 10.61 10.83
C ILE A 75 2.19 11.21 12.13
N ALA A 76 1.35 12.23 12.03
CA ALA A 76 0.70 12.84 13.19
C ALA A 76 -0.22 11.84 13.95
N GLN A 77 -0.79 10.85 13.25
CA GLN A 77 -1.54 9.74 13.83
C GLN A 77 -0.65 8.60 14.34
N GLY A 78 0.67 8.72 14.19
CA GLY A 78 1.66 7.74 14.62
C GLY A 78 1.80 6.55 13.67
N GLU A 79 1.39 6.70 12.42
CA GLU A 79 1.62 5.73 11.35
C GLU A 79 2.99 6.01 10.72
N THR A 80 4.00 5.28 11.17
CA THR A 80 5.39 5.47 10.75
C THR A 80 5.98 4.16 10.19
N PRO A 81 7.07 4.22 9.39
CA PRO A 81 7.73 3.03 8.87
C PRO A 81 8.20 2.04 9.94
N GLU A 82 8.53 2.53 11.15
CA GLU A 82 8.93 1.68 12.28
C GLU A 82 7.78 0.81 12.80
N LYS A 83 6.54 1.30 12.71
CA LYS A 83 5.34 0.55 13.09
C LYS A 83 4.81 -0.32 11.96
N ASN A 84 4.91 0.15 10.74
CA ASN A 84 4.49 -0.57 9.55
C ASN A 84 5.45 -0.28 8.39
N ALA A 85 6.29 -1.26 8.07
CA ALA A 85 7.30 -1.16 7.02
C ALA A 85 6.72 -0.88 5.61
N GLU A 86 5.40 -1.10 5.40
CA GLU A 86 4.74 -0.78 4.12
C GLU A 86 4.72 0.72 3.82
N TYR A 87 4.91 1.60 4.81
CA TYR A 87 5.04 3.05 4.61
C TYR A 87 6.43 3.48 4.13
N ALA A 88 7.47 2.66 4.29
CA ALA A 88 8.85 3.08 4.06
C ALA A 88 9.07 3.63 2.64
N ALA A 89 8.70 2.88 1.62
CA ALA A 89 8.89 3.31 0.24
C ALA A 89 7.96 4.47 -0.18
N PRO A 90 6.63 4.47 0.11
CA PRO A 90 5.79 5.63 -0.15
C PRO A 90 6.29 6.92 0.52
N TYR A 91 6.75 6.85 1.77
CA TYR A 91 7.26 8.03 2.46
C TYR A 91 8.58 8.52 1.83
N ALA A 92 9.49 7.60 1.49
CA ALA A 92 10.73 7.96 0.82
C ALA A 92 10.48 8.69 -0.51
N ILE A 93 9.48 8.27 -1.30
CA ILE A 93 9.10 8.96 -2.54
C ILE A 93 8.63 10.40 -2.25
N LEU A 94 7.84 10.59 -1.21
CA LEU A 94 7.30 11.90 -0.86
C LEU A 94 8.35 12.81 -0.24
N GLU A 95 9.27 12.27 0.55
CA GLU A 95 10.43 13.01 1.08
C GLU A 95 11.35 13.46 -0.05
N TYR A 96 11.55 12.62 -1.08
CA TYR A 96 12.28 13.00 -2.28
C TYR A 96 11.59 14.14 -3.03
N TYR A 97 10.28 14.05 -3.22
CA TYR A 97 9.48 15.11 -3.86
C TYR A 97 9.59 16.44 -3.08
N GLU A 98 9.46 16.40 -1.76
CA GLU A 98 9.59 17.58 -0.91
C GLU A 98 10.99 18.20 -1.00
N ALA A 99 12.03 17.37 -0.88
CA ALA A 99 13.42 17.83 -0.96
C ALA A 99 13.73 18.42 -2.35
N THR A 100 13.21 17.84 -3.44
CA THR A 100 13.37 18.39 -4.79
C THR A 100 12.65 19.74 -4.94
N SER A 101 11.44 19.86 -4.40
CA SER A 101 10.68 21.11 -4.39
C SER A 101 11.43 22.23 -3.64
N LEU A 102 11.94 21.91 -2.46
CA LEU A 102 12.71 22.83 -1.64
C LEU A 102 14.04 23.22 -2.30
N LEU A 103 14.74 22.25 -2.92
CA LEU A 103 15.97 22.52 -3.67
C LEU A 103 15.71 23.55 -4.77
N LYS A 104 14.65 23.36 -5.57
CA LYS A 104 14.26 24.31 -6.61
C LYS A 104 13.93 25.70 -6.03
N ALA A 105 13.20 25.72 -4.92
CA ALA A 105 12.87 26.99 -4.24
C ALA A 105 14.12 27.72 -3.76
N TYR A 106 15.06 27.03 -3.10
CA TYR A 106 16.31 27.64 -2.61
C TYR A 106 17.25 28.07 -3.75
N THR A 107 17.31 27.28 -4.83
CA THR A 107 18.15 27.62 -6.00
C THR A 107 17.61 28.82 -6.76
N ASN A 108 16.29 28.99 -6.82
CA ASN A 108 15.63 30.11 -7.50
C ASN A 108 15.44 31.34 -6.62
N ALA A 109 15.71 31.23 -5.31
CA ALA A 109 15.58 32.35 -4.39
C ALA A 109 16.64 33.42 -4.67
N ASP A 110 16.20 34.66 -4.81
CA ASP A 110 17.12 35.80 -4.95
C ASP A 110 17.80 36.10 -3.62
N SER A 111 19.13 35.96 -3.58
CA SER A 111 19.95 36.36 -2.43
C SER A 111 20.13 37.85 -2.35
N GLY A 112 19.82 38.58 -3.40
CA GLY A 112 20.16 40.03 -3.51
C GLY A 112 21.68 40.24 -3.41
N ALA A 113 22.06 41.38 -2.83
CA ALA A 113 23.46 41.72 -2.56
C ALA A 113 23.94 41.21 -1.18
N ASP A 114 23.14 40.43 -0.46
CA ASP A 114 23.47 39.94 0.89
C ASP A 114 24.25 38.59 0.81
N PRO A 115 25.56 38.58 1.12
CA PRO A 115 26.39 37.40 1.06
C PRO A 115 26.02 36.36 2.15
N VAL A 116 25.48 36.80 3.29
CA VAL A 116 25.05 35.89 4.38
C VAL A 116 23.85 35.10 3.92
N ARG A 117 22.85 35.77 3.36
CA ARG A 117 21.67 35.11 2.80
C ARG A 117 22.03 34.15 1.66
N GLY A 118 22.98 34.54 0.81
CA GLY A 118 23.47 33.66 -0.26
C GLY A 118 24.10 32.37 0.28
N ALA A 119 24.91 32.45 1.33
CA ALA A 119 25.52 31.31 1.98
C ALA A 119 24.48 30.40 2.67
N GLU A 120 23.45 30.96 3.30
CA GLU A 120 22.37 30.24 3.93
C GLU A 120 21.54 29.44 2.89
N LEU A 121 21.18 30.08 1.76
CA LEU A 121 20.46 29.43 0.67
C LEU A 121 21.29 28.31 0.06
N ALA A 122 22.58 28.50 -0.17
CA ALA A 122 23.47 27.45 -0.66
C ALA A 122 23.57 26.27 0.31
N SER A 123 23.72 26.57 1.62
CA SER A 123 23.73 25.50 2.65
C SER A 123 22.41 24.72 2.73
N ALA A 124 21.26 25.40 2.56
CA ALA A 124 19.95 24.76 2.53
C ALA A 124 19.81 23.88 1.27
N ALA A 125 20.26 24.36 0.11
CA ALA A 125 20.26 23.58 -1.12
C ALA A 125 21.10 22.29 -1.02
N GLU A 126 22.29 22.36 -0.40
CA GLU A 126 23.12 21.17 -0.18
C GLU A 126 22.47 20.17 0.78
N ARG A 127 21.75 20.63 1.81
CA ARG A 127 20.96 19.73 2.67
C ARG A 127 19.86 19.02 1.89
N CYS A 128 19.11 19.74 1.05
CA CYS A 128 18.08 19.13 0.23
C CYS A 128 18.64 18.05 -0.70
N LYS A 129 19.85 18.26 -1.27
CA LYS A 129 20.51 17.21 -2.09
C LYS A 129 20.84 15.97 -1.29
N ALA A 130 21.33 16.13 -0.05
CA ALA A 130 21.60 15.01 0.83
C ALA A 130 20.30 14.26 1.22
N ASP A 131 19.23 14.99 1.51
CA ASP A 131 17.91 14.42 1.82
C ASP A 131 17.33 13.67 0.61
N MET A 132 17.51 14.18 -0.62
CA MET A 132 17.12 13.48 -1.85
C MET A 132 17.88 12.15 -2.02
N GLU A 133 19.19 12.15 -1.77
CA GLU A 133 20.04 10.97 -1.91
C GLU A 133 19.65 9.89 -0.87
N ASP A 134 19.42 10.28 0.37
CA ASP A 134 18.92 9.42 1.44
C ASP A 134 17.54 8.85 1.10
N ALA A 135 16.59 9.69 0.74
CA ALA A 135 15.24 9.29 0.36
C ALA A 135 15.25 8.28 -0.80
N ARG A 136 16.04 8.57 -1.85
CA ARG A 136 16.18 7.68 -3.01
C ARG A 136 16.72 6.31 -2.62
N SER A 137 17.69 6.24 -1.70
CA SER A 137 18.24 4.98 -1.22
C SER A 137 17.20 4.08 -0.53
N ARG A 138 16.15 4.67 0.04
CA ARG A 138 15.06 3.98 0.75
C ARG A 138 13.87 3.59 -0.14
N MET A 139 13.80 4.07 -1.38
CA MET A 139 12.70 3.73 -2.32
C MET A 139 12.74 2.28 -2.79
N GLY A 140 13.91 1.62 -2.79
CA GLY A 140 14.07 0.25 -3.29
C GLY A 140 13.67 0.12 -4.76
N ASP A 141 12.79 -0.84 -5.06
CA ASP A 141 12.30 -1.10 -6.43
C ASP A 141 11.43 0.03 -7.01
N LEU A 142 11.13 1.06 -6.23
CA LEU A 142 10.33 2.23 -6.64
C LEU A 142 11.20 3.46 -6.97
N ASP A 143 12.51 3.31 -7.13
CA ASP A 143 13.45 4.40 -7.42
C ASP A 143 13.17 5.14 -8.74
N PHE A 144 12.43 4.53 -9.66
CA PHE A 144 11.98 5.16 -10.90
C PHE A 144 11.12 6.41 -10.68
N PHE A 145 10.44 6.53 -9.53
CA PHE A 145 9.71 7.75 -9.16
C PHE A 145 10.63 8.97 -9.02
N ALA A 146 11.89 8.78 -8.66
CA ALA A 146 12.85 9.89 -8.61
C ALA A 146 12.99 10.57 -9.98
N ALA A 147 13.11 9.78 -11.06
CA ALA A 147 13.18 10.33 -12.42
C ALA A 147 11.88 11.03 -12.84
N GLU A 148 10.71 10.52 -12.44
CA GLU A 148 9.42 11.16 -12.71
C GLU A 148 9.30 12.49 -11.98
N ILE A 149 9.72 12.54 -10.71
CA ILE A 149 9.72 13.76 -9.90
C ILE A 149 10.69 14.79 -10.49
N ASP A 150 11.90 14.37 -10.85
CA ASP A 150 12.88 15.24 -11.48
C ASP A 150 12.35 15.86 -12.78
N ALA A 151 11.61 15.10 -13.58
CA ALA A 151 10.98 15.60 -14.79
C ALA A 151 9.95 16.71 -14.49
N ILE A 152 9.13 16.57 -13.44
CA ILE A 152 8.15 17.59 -13.03
C ILE A 152 8.82 18.94 -12.71
N PHE A 153 9.98 18.90 -12.07
CA PHE A 153 10.68 20.12 -11.64
C PHE A 153 11.66 20.67 -12.67
N ASN A 154 12.09 19.87 -13.65
CA ASN A 154 13.03 20.29 -14.70
C ASN A 154 12.34 20.68 -16.01
N ASP A 155 11.03 20.45 -16.13
CA ASP A 155 10.25 20.91 -17.29
C ASP A 155 10.15 22.45 -17.24
N PRO A 156 10.53 23.17 -18.31
CA PRO A 156 10.66 24.63 -18.33
C PRO A 156 9.31 25.36 -18.30
#